data_6d2c40b3fd837e41e23fd74dd5356f85
#
_entry.id   6d2c40b3fd837e41e23fd74dd5356f85
#
_cell.length_a   1.000
_cell.length_b   1.000
_cell.length_c   1.000
_cell.angle_alpha   90.00
_cell.angle_beta   90.00
_cell.angle_gamma   90.00
#
_symmetry.space_group_name_H-M   'P 1'
#
loop_
_entity.id
_entity.type
_entity.pdbx_description
1 polymer ?
#
loop_
_entity_poly.entity_id
_entity_poly.type
_entity_poly.pdbx_seq_one_letter_code
_entity_poly.pdbx_strand_id
1 'polypeptide(L)'
;MKNFEYQPNGVCSKKINIVLDGDVIKSVQFEGGCHGNTQGVAALATGMKVQDYIARCKGIKCGFKQTSCPDQLALALEAALAANA
;
A
#
# COMPACT_ATOMS: atom_id res chain seq x y z
N MET A 1 14.98 -4.16 8.89
CA MET A 1 13.96 -3.53 8.03
C MET A 1 14.16 -3.97 6.59
N LYS A 2 13.07 -4.14 5.86
CA LYS A 2 13.12 -4.56 4.47
C LYS A 2 12.38 -3.58 3.58
N ASN A 3 12.95 -3.33 2.40
CA ASN A 3 12.38 -2.42 1.41
C ASN A 3 11.75 -3.22 0.29
N PHE A 4 10.55 -2.79 -0.13
CA PHE A 4 9.84 -3.41 -1.25
C PHE A 4 9.35 -2.33 -2.20
N GLU A 5 9.37 -2.65 -3.49
CA GLU A 5 8.77 -1.81 -4.52
C GLU A 5 7.64 -2.59 -5.18
N TYR A 6 6.53 -1.93 -5.43
CA TYR A 6 5.37 -2.53 -6.08
C TYR A 6 4.86 -1.60 -7.17
N GLN A 7 4.53 -2.15 -8.32
CA GLN A 7 3.95 -1.39 -9.41
C GLN A 7 2.44 -1.61 -9.42
N PRO A 8 1.64 -0.62 -8.99
CA PRO A 8 0.20 -0.79 -8.93
C PRO A 8 -0.45 -0.78 -10.30
N ASN A 9 -1.61 -1.39 -10.41
CA ASN A 9 -2.40 -1.45 -11.63
C ASN A 9 -3.76 -0.82 -11.40
N GLY A 10 -4.29 -0.17 -12.45
CA GLY A 10 -5.65 0.39 -12.39
C GLY A 10 -5.79 1.65 -11.57
N VAL A 11 -4.69 2.29 -11.20
CA VAL A 11 -4.69 3.54 -10.42
C VAL A 11 -3.69 4.52 -11.01
N CYS A 12 -3.75 5.77 -10.57
CA CYS A 12 -2.87 6.83 -11.07
C CYS A 12 -1.43 6.70 -10.57
N SER A 13 -1.21 6.07 -9.43
CA SER A 13 0.12 5.89 -8.87
C SER A 13 0.98 5.00 -9.78
N LYS A 14 2.26 5.32 -9.89
CA LYS A 14 3.20 4.58 -10.75
C LYS A 14 4.01 3.54 -9.98
N LYS A 15 4.28 3.80 -8.70
CA LYS A 15 5.08 2.92 -7.85
C LYS A 15 4.72 3.13 -6.40
N ILE A 16 4.79 2.07 -5.63
CA ILE A 16 4.62 2.11 -4.18
C ILE A 16 5.90 1.57 -3.56
N ASN A 17 6.56 2.40 -2.74
CA ASN A 17 7.75 1.99 -2.00
C ASN A 17 7.36 1.75 -0.55
N ILE A 18 7.68 0.58 -0.02
CA ILE A 18 7.28 0.15 1.31
C ILE A 18 8.50 -0.26 2.09
N VAL A 19 8.57 0.17 3.36
CA VAL A 19 9.58 -0.31 4.31
C VAL A 19 8.83 -1.01 5.44
N LEU A 20 9.16 -2.27 5.67
CA LEU A 20 8.58 -3.07 6.75
C LEU A 20 9.61 -3.32 7.84
N ASP A 21 9.15 -3.28 9.09
CA ASP A 21 9.92 -3.70 10.26
C ASP A 21 9.16 -4.86 10.89
N GLY A 22 9.54 -6.09 10.53
CA GLY A 22 8.78 -7.26 10.89
C GLY A 22 7.41 -7.22 10.23
N ASP A 23 6.34 -7.21 11.04
CA ASP A 23 4.97 -7.13 10.56
C ASP A 23 4.36 -5.74 10.67
N VAL A 24 5.19 -4.71 10.94
CA VAL A 24 4.76 -3.33 11.09
C VAL A 24 5.19 -2.53 9.87
N ILE A 25 4.30 -1.68 9.37
CA ILE A 25 4.58 -0.79 8.26
C ILE A 25 5.39 0.39 8.80
N LYS A 26 6.67 0.48 8.40
CA LYS A 26 7.57 1.53 8.85
C LYS A 26 7.39 2.80 8.03
N SER A 27 7.27 2.65 6.71
CA SER A 27 6.99 3.79 5.83
C SER A 27 6.35 3.32 4.53
N VAL A 28 5.60 4.22 3.91
CA VAL A 28 4.99 4.00 2.59
C VAL A 28 5.17 5.28 1.80
N GLN A 29 5.57 5.15 0.55
CA GLN A 29 5.71 6.29 -0.35
C GLN A 29 5.13 5.92 -1.71
N PHE A 30 4.17 6.73 -2.17
CA PHE A 30 3.60 6.58 -3.51
C PHE A 30 4.33 7.52 -4.47
N GLU A 31 4.62 7.05 -5.66
CA GLU A 31 5.14 7.88 -6.75
C GLU A 31 4.02 8.08 -7.76
N GLY A 32 3.67 9.32 -8.02
CA GLY A 32 2.55 9.68 -8.90
C GLY A 32 1.21 9.55 -8.19
N GLY A 33 0.15 9.74 -8.94
CA GLY A 33 -1.20 9.61 -8.44
C GLY A 33 -1.74 10.86 -7.76
N CYS A 34 -2.84 10.71 -7.05
CA CYS A 34 -3.49 11.81 -6.34
C CYS A 34 -2.72 12.12 -5.06
N HIS A 35 -2.01 13.24 -5.05
CA HIS A 35 -1.07 13.56 -3.99
C HIS A 35 -1.68 13.57 -2.59
N GLY A 36 -2.83 14.24 -2.43
CA GLY A 36 -3.49 14.30 -1.12
C GLY A 36 -3.96 12.94 -0.63
N ASN A 37 -4.58 12.16 -1.50
CA ASN A 37 -5.07 10.83 -1.17
C ASN A 37 -3.93 9.87 -0.81
N THR A 38 -2.88 9.86 -1.63
CA THR A 38 -1.76 8.95 -1.40
C THR A 38 -0.97 9.32 -0.13
N GLN A 39 -0.82 10.61 0.16
CA GLN A 39 -0.20 11.06 1.40
C GLN A 39 -1.02 10.63 2.63
N GLY A 40 -2.34 10.80 2.55
CA GLY A 40 -3.23 10.41 3.63
C GLY A 40 -3.18 8.91 3.90
N VAL A 41 -3.24 8.11 2.86
CA VAL A 41 -3.15 6.65 2.97
C VAL A 41 -1.82 6.25 3.57
N ALA A 42 -0.71 6.83 3.09
CA ALA A 42 0.62 6.52 3.59
C ALA A 42 0.75 6.89 5.07
N ALA A 43 0.25 8.05 5.46
CA ALA A 43 0.32 8.50 6.85
C ALA A 43 -0.48 7.59 7.78
N LEU A 44 -1.69 7.19 7.37
CA LEU A 44 -2.53 6.30 8.18
C LEU A 44 -1.96 4.89 8.28
N ALA A 45 -1.33 4.40 7.20
CA ALA A 45 -0.76 3.06 7.17
C ALA A 45 0.50 2.95 8.01
N THR A 46 1.28 4.02 8.11
CA THR A 46 2.55 4.00 8.86
C THR A 46 2.28 3.70 10.34
N GLY A 47 2.95 2.69 10.86
CA GLY A 47 2.79 2.24 12.24
C GLY A 47 1.76 1.13 12.40
N MET A 48 0.96 0.82 11.38
CA MET A 48 0.00 -0.28 11.44
C MET A 48 0.67 -1.62 11.22
N LYS A 49 0.08 -2.67 11.78
CA LYS A 49 0.45 -4.02 11.40
C LYS A 49 -0.05 -4.28 9.98
N VAL A 50 0.75 -5.01 9.22
CA VAL A 50 0.44 -5.30 7.81
C VAL A 50 -0.93 -5.97 7.67
N GLN A 51 -1.21 -6.98 8.50
CA GLN A 51 -2.48 -7.70 8.45
C GLN A 51 -3.67 -6.79 8.75
N ASP A 52 -3.52 -5.85 9.69
CA ASP A 52 -4.59 -4.92 10.03
C ASP A 52 -4.91 -3.99 8.86
N TYR A 53 -3.88 -3.50 8.19
CA TYR A 53 -4.07 -2.66 7.01
C TYR A 53 -4.79 -3.43 5.89
N ILE A 54 -4.32 -4.63 5.59
CA ILE A 54 -4.91 -5.47 4.55
C ILE A 54 -6.38 -5.72 4.85
N ALA A 55 -6.72 -6.06 6.09
CA ALA A 55 -8.10 -6.35 6.49
C ALA A 55 -9.03 -5.15 6.28
N ARG A 56 -8.49 -3.93 6.44
CA ARG A 56 -9.31 -2.70 6.34
C ARG A 56 -9.42 -2.17 4.91
N CYS A 57 -8.38 -2.32 4.11
CA CYS A 57 -8.28 -1.59 2.85
C CYS A 57 -8.35 -2.46 1.60
N LYS A 58 -8.14 -3.75 1.71
CA LYS A 58 -8.22 -4.64 0.55
C LYS A 58 -9.64 -4.67 0.02
N GLY A 59 -9.78 -4.48 -1.28
CA GLY A 59 -11.08 -4.51 -1.94
C GLY A 59 -11.77 -3.16 -2.06
N ILE A 60 -11.19 -2.08 -1.52
CA ILE A 60 -11.76 -0.74 -1.69
C ILE A 60 -11.62 -0.32 -3.15
N LYS A 61 -12.72 0.09 -3.74
CA LYS A 61 -12.76 0.52 -5.15
C LYS A 61 -12.90 2.03 -5.23
N CYS A 62 -12.31 2.62 -6.27
CA CYS A 62 -12.40 4.05 -6.53
C CYS A 62 -13.37 4.30 -7.69
N GLY A 63 -14.59 4.75 -7.40
CA GLY A 63 -15.61 5.01 -8.40
C GLY A 63 -15.92 3.77 -9.23
N PHE A 64 -15.75 3.86 -10.54
CA PHE A 64 -16.00 2.74 -11.46
C PHE A 64 -14.81 1.80 -11.60
N LYS A 65 -13.67 2.15 -11.02
CA LYS A 65 -12.47 1.29 -11.07
C LYS A 65 -12.65 0.07 -10.19
N GLN A 66 -12.02 -1.04 -10.57
CA GLN A 66 -12.06 -2.27 -9.79
C GLN A 66 -11.12 -2.25 -8.59
N THR A 67 -10.32 -1.19 -8.44
CA THR A 67 -9.31 -1.06 -7.40
C THR A 67 -9.14 0.40 -7.00
N SER A 68 -8.28 0.68 -6.05
CA SER A 68 -7.96 2.02 -5.57
C SER A 68 -6.54 2.04 -5.05
N CYS A 69 -5.99 3.23 -4.76
CA CYS A 69 -4.66 3.31 -4.14
C CYS A 69 -4.60 2.57 -2.80
N PRO A 70 -5.58 2.71 -1.89
CA PRO A 70 -5.59 1.89 -0.67
C PRO A 70 -5.60 0.38 -0.94
N ASP A 71 -6.39 -0.07 -1.91
CA ASP A 71 -6.45 -1.48 -2.28
C ASP A 71 -5.12 -1.96 -2.86
N GLN A 72 -4.52 -1.16 -3.75
CA GLN A 72 -3.22 -1.50 -4.34
C GLN A 72 -2.12 -1.59 -3.28
N LEU A 73 -2.15 -0.72 -2.28
CA LEU A 73 -1.21 -0.82 -1.16
C LEU A 73 -1.42 -2.13 -0.39
N ALA A 74 -2.66 -2.54 -0.17
CA ALA A 74 -2.95 -3.81 0.47
C ALA A 74 -2.38 -4.98 -0.33
N LEU A 75 -2.53 -4.97 -1.65
CA LEU A 75 -1.98 -6.01 -2.52
C LEU A 75 -0.45 -5.99 -2.49
N ALA A 76 0.15 -4.80 -2.45
CA ALA A 76 1.60 -4.66 -2.34
C ALA A 76 2.12 -5.24 -1.03
N LEU A 77 1.40 -5.01 0.07
CA LEU A 77 1.76 -5.56 1.37
C LEU A 77 1.64 -7.08 1.39
N GLU A 78 0.60 -7.63 0.76
CA GLU A 78 0.48 -9.09 0.62
C GLU A 78 1.66 -9.67 -0.15
N ALA A 79 2.07 -9.02 -1.24
CA ALA A 79 3.23 -9.46 -2.02
C ALA A 79 4.51 -9.38 -1.19
N ALA A 80 4.66 -8.33 -0.39
CA ALA A 80 5.82 -8.16 0.48
C ALA A 80 5.89 -9.25 1.54
N LEU A 81 4.76 -9.60 2.14
CA LEU A 81 4.71 -10.71 3.12
C LEU A 81 5.09 -12.03 2.47
N ALA A 82 4.58 -12.31 1.27
CA ALA A 82 4.90 -13.54 0.54
C ALA A 82 6.39 -13.61 0.22
N ALA A 83 6.99 -12.49 -0.20
CA ALA A 83 8.42 -12.43 -0.51
C ALA A 83 9.29 -12.59 0.73
N ASN A 84 8.77 -12.21 1.90
CA ASN A 84 9.49 -12.23 3.16
C ASN A 84 9.30 -13.55 3.92
N ALA A 85 8.41 -14.39 3.47
CA ALA A 85 8.09 -15.66 4.12
C ALA A 85 9.21 -16.71 3.95
#